data_59d72cbf36e8e8bdf5f40154053ac8fc
#
_entry.id   59d72cbf36e8e8bdf5f40154053ac8fc
#
_cell.length_a   1.000
_cell.length_b   1.000
_cell.length_c   1.000
_cell.angle_alpha   90.00
_cell.angle_beta   90.00
_cell.angle_gamma   90.00
#
_symmetry.space_group_name_H-M   'P 1'
#
loop_
_entity.id
_entity.type
_entity.pdbx_description
1 polymer ?
#
loop_
_entity_poly.entity_id
_entity_poly.type
_entity_poly.pdbx_seq_one_letter_code
_entity_poly.pdbx_strand_id
1 'polypeptide(L)'
;AVLVEQLASQQPDRSVNLDGPPVQAAFNAEGQPTQAALGFAKKCGVDLAQIDASGPQLQFSQNIDGQPAASLLPGIVETSLNELPIAKRMRWGARKTEFVRPTQWLVMLFGDEVIDCEILAQKAGRLSRGHRFHHPDQVRISKPSTYLEDLRSAYVLADLNERRALISARVAELAAEQQGTAIVPADLLDEVSSLVEWPVPLVCSFEERFLEVPQGALITTMQDNQKYFCLLDAHGKLLPRFITVANVESKDPAQIISGNEKGVRPRLTDAEFFFKQDKKHSLE
;
A
#
# COMPACT_ATOMS: atom_id res chain seq x y z
N ALA A 1 -1.13 -5.38 -1.09
CA ALA A 1 -0.92 -6.39 -2.15
C ALA A 1 -0.97 -5.73 -3.51
N VAL A 2 -0.34 -6.35 -4.50
CA VAL A 2 -0.40 -5.94 -5.91
C VAL A 2 -0.90 -7.13 -6.72
N LEU A 3 -1.92 -6.92 -7.53
CA LEU A 3 -2.43 -7.88 -8.50
C LEU A 3 -2.11 -7.34 -9.90
N VAL A 4 -1.47 -8.16 -10.73
CA VAL A 4 -1.19 -7.85 -12.13
C VAL A 4 -1.94 -8.87 -12.99
N GLU A 5 -2.80 -8.37 -13.87
CA GLU A 5 -3.59 -9.20 -14.79
C GLU A 5 -2.93 -9.25 -16.17
N GLN A 6 -3.13 -10.35 -16.88
CA GLN A 6 -2.67 -10.54 -18.24
C GLN A 6 -1.15 -10.39 -18.44
N LEU A 7 -0.36 -10.66 -17.40
CA LEU A 7 1.10 -10.64 -17.51
C LEU A 7 1.56 -11.78 -18.42
N ALA A 8 2.34 -11.45 -19.45
CA ALA A 8 2.92 -12.45 -20.35
C ALA A 8 3.88 -13.37 -19.58
N SER A 9 3.91 -14.64 -19.97
CA SER A 9 4.79 -15.65 -19.36
C SER A 9 6.27 -15.44 -19.68
N GLN A 10 6.56 -14.73 -20.76
CA GLN A 10 7.91 -14.45 -21.25
C GLN A 10 7.95 -13.08 -21.90
N GLN A 11 9.08 -12.39 -21.77
CA GLN A 11 9.36 -11.19 -22.56
C GLN A 11 9.43 -11.57 -24.04
N PRO A 12 9.01 -10.69 -24.96
CA PRO A 12 9.27 -10.89 -26.38
C PRO A 12 10.78 -10.81 -26.64
N ASP A 13 11.23 -11.60 -27.59
CA ASP A 13 12.58 -11.46 -28.14
C ASP A 13 12.74 -10.08 -28.75
N ARG A 14 13.90 -9.51 -28.61
CA ARG A 14 14.21 -8.18 -29.18
C ARG A 14 15.49 -8.18 -29.96
N SER A 15 15.50 -7.50 -31.10
CA SER A 15 16.71 -7.17 -31.82
C SER A 15 17.20 -5.81 -31.36
N VAL A 16 18.47 -5.75 -31.01
CA VAL A 16 19.16 -4.49 -30.67
C VAL A 16 20.22 -4.24 -31.74
N ASN A 17 20.10 -3.12 -32.44
CA ASN A 17 21.11 -2.68 -33.38
C ASN A 17 22.17 -1.85 -32.65
N LEU A 18 23.41 -2.30 -32.74
CA LEU A 18 24.55 -1.60 -32.19
C LEU A 18 25.28 -0.91 -33.35
N ASP A 19 25.45 0.41 -33.23
CA ASP A 19 26.20 1.19 -34.18
C ASP A 19 27.67 1.29 -33.75
N GLY A 20 28.54 1.02 -34.69
CA GLY A 20 29.99 1.05 -34.53
C GLY A 20 30.63 2.27 -35.17
N PRO A 21 31.96 2.26 -35.34
CA PRO A 21 32.68 3.32 -36.01
C PRO A 21 32.28 3.42 -37.49
N PRO A 22 32.49 4.61 -38.12
CA PRO A 22 32.32 4.75 -39.56
C PRO A 22 33.18 3.73 -40.34
N VAL A 23 32.65 3.17 -41.41
CA VAL A 23 33.34 2.14 -42.21
C VAL A 23 34.71 2.68 -42.72
N GLN A 24 34.80 3.99 -43.06
CA GLN A 24 36.06 4.62 -43.47
C GLN A 24 37.13 4.64 -42.38
N ALA A 25 36.74 4.61 -41.11
CA ALA A 25 37.66 4.56 -39.99
C ALA A 25 37.89 3.10 -39.50
N ALA A 26 36.99 2.18 -39.87
CA ALA A 26 37.04 0.77 -39.52
C ALA A 26 38.03 -0.06 -40.36
N PHE A 27 38.33 0.38 -41.56
CA PHE A 27 39.26 -0.30 -42.47
C PHE A 27 40.33 0.70 -42.99
N ASN A 28 41.56 0.21 -43.15
CA ASN A 28 42.64 0.99 -43.71
C ASN A 28 42.57 1.03 -45.24
N ALA A 29 43.51 1.70 -45.92
CA ALA A 29 43.56 1.83 -47.38
C ALA A 29 43.74 0.47 -48.09
N GLU A 30 44.31 -0.51 -47.41
CA GLU A 30 44.53 -1.91 -47.89
C GLU A 30 43.33 -2.81 -47.56
N GLY A 31 42.22 -2.27 -46.97
CA GLY A 31 41.04 -3.03 -46.59
C GLY A 31 41.23 -3.90 -45.31
N GLN A 32 42.31 -3.68 -44.55
CA GLN A 32 42.53 -4.42 -43.30
C GLN A 32 41.79 -3.72 -42.13
N PRO A 33 41.28 -4.51 -41.17
CA PRO A 33 40.57 -3.93 -40.02
C PRO A 33 41.49 -3.13 -39.12
N THR A 34 41.03 -1.95 -38.71
CA THR A 34 41.71 -1.10 -37.74
C THR A 34 41.39 -1.54 -36.31
N GLN A 35 42.10 -0.98 -35.33
CA GLN A 35 41.80 -1.19 -33.90
C GLN A 35 40.36 -0.79 -33.54
N ALA A 36 39.76 0.18 -34.24
CA ALA A 36 38.39 0.61 -34.04
C ALA A 36 37.38 -0.50 -34.44
N ALA A 37 37.60 -1.17 -35.59
CA ALA A 37 36.78 -2.28 -36.03
C ALA A 37 36.91 -3.50 -35.09
N LEU A 38 38.16 -3.86 -34.74
CA LEU A 38 38.43 -4.97 -33.83
C LEU A 38 37.86 -4.72 -32.44
N GLY A 39 37.94 -3.46 -31.91
CA GLY A 39 37.36 -3.05 -30.65
C GLY A 39 35.84 -3.15 -30.66
N PHE A 40 35.18 -2.79 -31.76
CA PHE A 40 33.74 -2.93 -31.91
C PHE A 40 33.31 -4.41 -32.00
N ALA A 41 33.98 -5.24 -32.74
CA ALA A 41 33.74 -6.68 -32.81
C ALA A 41 33.88 -7.32 -31.42
N LYS A 42 34.93 -6.98 -30.66
CA LYS A 42 35.14 -7.43 -29.29
C LYS A 42 34.02 -6.97 -28.34
N LYS A 43 33.56 -5.72 -28.49
CA LYS A 43 32.41 -5.18 -27.73
C LYS A 43 31.12 -5.94 -28.02
N CYS A 44 30.89 -6.32 -29.27
CA CYS A 44 29.73 -7.12 -29.68
C CYS A 44 29.88 -8.61 -29.32
N GLY A 45 31.08 -9.08 -28.97
CA GLY A 45 31.34 -10.47 -28.63
C GLY A 45 31.31 -11.42 -29.86
N VAL A 46 31.59 -10.91 -31.05
CA VAL A 46 31.50 -11.63 -32.33
C VAL A 46 32.73 -11.42 -33.18
N ASP A 47 32.92 -12.28 -34.22
CA ASP A 47 33.95 -12.05 -35.20
C ASP A 47 33.58 -10.89 -36.13
N LEU A 48 34.58 -10.18 -36.64
CA LEU A 48 34.37 -9.03 -37.53
C LEU A 48 33.57 -9.39 -38.80
N ALA A 49 33.66 -10.63 -39.26
CA ALA A 49 32.92 -11.13 -40.40
C ALA A 49 31.38 -11.16 -40.17
N GLN A 50 30.94 -11.08 -38.94
CA GLN A 50 29.52 -11.08 -38.57
C GLN A 50 28.95 -9.64 -38.41
N ILE A 51 29.80 -8.62 -38.60
CA ILE A 51 29.43 -7.21 -38.50
C ILE A 51 29.09 -6.71 -39.90
N ASP A 52 27.94 -6.05 -40.03
CA ASP A 52 27.53 -5.42 -41.27
C ASP A 52 28.34 -4.15 -41.50
N ALA A 53 29.03 -4.11 -42.64
CA ALA A 53 29.81 -2.97 -43.11
C ALA A 53 29.23 -2.38 -44.40
N SER A 54 28.03 -2.72 -44.81
CA SER A 54 27.39 -2.25 -46.03
C SER A 54 26.93 -0.79 -45.96
N GLY A 55 26.73 -0.24 -44.77
CA GLY A 55 26.29 1.09 -44.50
C GLY A 55 27.45 2.10 -44.23
N PRO A 56 27.14 3.31 -43.87
CA PRO A 56 28.16 4.33 -43.52
C PRO A 56 28.93 4.02 -42.23
N GLN A 57 28.37 3.22 -41.36
CA GLN A 57 28.93 2.76 -40.07
C GLN A 57 28.86 1.21 -39.98
N LEU A 58 29.77 0.63 -39.19
CA LEU A 58 29.63 -0.77 -38.83
C LEU A 58 28.34 -0.95 -38.02
N GLN A 59 27.57 -2.00 -38.32
CA GLN A 59 26.35 -2.34 -37.60
C GLN A 59 26.34 -3.80 -37.18
N PHE A 60 25.84 -4.07 -36.01
CA PHE A 60 25.62 -5.43 -35.54
C PHE A 60 24.23 -5.55 -34.91
N SER A 61 23.45 -6.48 -35.47
CA SER A 61 22.12 -6.80 -34.90
C SER A 61 22.24 -8.00 -33.98
N GLN A 62 22.00 -7.76 -32.70
CA GLN A 62 21.99 -8.84 -31.69
C GLN A 62 20.54 -9.15 -31.32
N ASN A 63 20.19 -10.42 -31.47
CA ASN A 63 18.94 -10.95 -30.93
C ASN A 63 19.15 -11.29 -29.46
N ILE A 64 18.29 -10.74 -28.62
CA ILE A 64 18.24 -11.02 -27.19
C ILE A 64 16.95 -11.77 -26.93
N ASP A 65 17.09 -13.02 -26.51
CA ASP A 65 15.95 -13.87 -26.15
C ASP A 65 15.22 -13.28 -24.95
N GLY A 66 13.90 -13.28 -25.01
CA GLY A 66 13.06 -12.85 -23.91
C GLY A 66 13.21 -13.78 -22.70
N GLN A 67 13.28 -13.18 -21.52
CA GLN A 67 13.38 -13.96 -20.28
C GLN A 67 12.00 -14.34 -19.75
N PRO A 68 11.86 -15.50 -19.08
CA PRO A 68 10.63 -15.89 -18.40
C PRO A 68 10.23 -14.87 -17.32
N ALA A 69 8.94 -14.51 -17.24
CA ALA A 69 8.43 -13.58 -16.25
C ALA A 69 8.78 -14.01 -14.82
N ALA A 70 8.66 -15.30 -14.51
CA ALA A 70 8.96 -15.86 -13.19
C ALA A 70 10.41 -15.59 -12.73
N SER A 71 11.37 -15.53 -13.66
CA SER A 71 12.78 -15.22 -13.31
C SER A 71 13.04 -13.72 -13.09
N LEU A 72 12.23 -12.86 -13.69
CA LEU A 72 12.38 -11.39 -13.60
C LEU A 72 11.65 -10.79 -12.40
N LEU A 73 10.49 -11.34 -12.05
CA LEU A 73 9.61 -10.81 -11.03
C LEU A 73 10.28 -10.59 -9.66
N PRO A 74 11.13 -11.50 -9.12
CA PRO A 74 11.79 -11.27 -7.84
C PRO A 74 12.62 -9.99 -7.83
N GLY A 75 13.47 -9.77 -8.83
CA GLY A 75 14.31 -8.59 -8.94
C GLY A 75 13.49 -7.30 -9.13
N ILE A 76 12.40 -7.35 -9.91
CA ILE A 76 11.50 -6.21 -10.13
C ILE A 76 10.84 -5.82 -8.81
N VAL A 77 10.31 -6.80 -8.05
CA VAL A 77 9.63 -6.53 -6.77
C VAL A 77 10.63 -6.00 -5.73
N GLU A 78 11.81 -6.59 -5.63
CA GLU A 78 12.85 -6.13 -4.70
C GLU A 78 13.29 -4.69 -5.00
N THR A 79 13.54 -4.36 -6.27
CA THR A 79 13.88 -3.01 -6.70
C THR A 79 12.74 -2.04 -6.36
N SER A 80 11.49 -2.39 -6.69
CA SER A 80 10.32 -1.55 -6.39
C SER A 80 10.17 -1.28 -4.90
N LEU A 81 10.38 -2.28 -4.04
CA LEU A 81 10.32 -2.10 -2.57
C LEU A 81 11.45 -1.22 -2.04
N ASN A 82 12.64 -1.30 -2.65
CA ASN A 82 13.77 -0.45 -2.28
C ASN A 82 13.59 1.01 -2.69
N GLU A 83 12.89 1.26 -3.79
CA GLU A 83 12.61 2.60 -4.32
C GLU A 83 11.37 3.26 -3.70
N LEU A 84 10.62 2.56 -2.85
CA LEU A 84 9.48 3.18 -2.16
C LEU A 84 9.92 4.39 -1.32
N PRO A 85 9.19 5.52 -1.39
CA PRO A 85 9.50 6.74 -0.63
C PRO A 85 9.16 6.58 0.85
N ILE A 86 9.94 5.77 1.57
CA ILE A 86 9.76 5.50 3.00
C ILE A 86 10.59 6.48 3.79
N ALA A 87 9.95 7.37 4.53
CA ALA A 87 10.62 8.40 5.34
C ALA A 87 11.57 7.81 6.39
N LYS A 88 11.20 6.68 7.01
CA LYS A 88 12.04 5.99 7.99
C LYS A 88 11.88 4.49 7.87
N ARG A 89 12.97 3.79 7.62
CA ARG A 89 13.04 2.33 7.64
C ARG A 89 13.43 1.86 9.04
N MET A 90 12.96 0.68 9.42
CA MET A 90 13.31 0.03 10.69
C MET A 90 13.86 -1.37 10.42
N ARG A 91 14.76 -1.81 11.30
CA ARG A 91 15.23 -3.19 11.38
C ARG A 91 14.46 -3.95 12.45
N TRP A 92 14.40 -5.25 12.30
CA TRP A 92 13.81 -6.12 13.31
C TRP A 92 14.60 -7.43 13.48
N GLY A 93 14.58 -7.97 14.70
CA GLY A 93 15.32 -9.17 15.04
C GLY A 93 16.82 -9.00 14.87
N ALA A 94 17.53 -10.08 14.56
CA ALA A 94 18.97 -10.11 14.34
C ALA A 94 19.37 -9.88 12.87
N ARG A 95 18.44 -9.54 11.99
CA ARG A 95 18.64 -9.41 10.54
C ARG A 95 19.04 -7.98 10.15
N LYS A 96 19.68 -7.85 8.99
CA LYS A 96 20.00 -6.55 8.39
C LYS A 96 18.87 -5.98 7.53
N THR A 97 17.80 -6.75 7.35
CA THR A 97 16.64 -6.35 6.55
C THR A 97 15.95 -5.15 7.16
N GLU A 98 15.63 -4.18 6.29
CA GLU A 98 14.97 -2.93 6.67
C GLU A 98 13.70 -2.72 5.84
N PHE A 99 12.62 -2.33 6.49
CA PHE A 99 11.37 -1.92 5.84
C PHE A 99 10.57 -0.99 6.76
N VAL A 100 9.40 -0.53 6.32
CA VAL A 100 8.53 0.33 7.13
C VAL A 100 7.95 -0.38 8.36
N ARG A 101 7.74 -1.69 8.26
CA ARG A 101 7.27 -2.58 9.35
C ARG A 101 7.86 -3.99 9.16
N PRO A 102 7.98 -4.78 10.22
CA PRO A 102 8.38 -6.18 10.13
C PRO A 102 7.43 -6.98 9.23
N THR A 103 8.01 -7.69 8.26
CA THR A 103 7.28 -8.63 7.40
C THR A 103 7.28 -10.01 8.04
N GLN A 104 6.17 -10.73 7.97
CA GLN A 104 6.01 -12.04 8.59
C GLN A 104 5.76 -13.16 7.57
N TRP A 105 5.27 -12.84 6.38
CA TRP A 105 5.08 -13.75 5.27
C TRP A 105 5.16 -13.00 3.94
N LEU A 106 5.39 -13.75 2.88
CA LEU A 106 5.39 -13.29 1.50
C LEU A 106 4.57 -14.26 0.65
N VAL A 107 3.53 -13.75 0.01
CA VAL A 107 2.80 -14.49 -1.03
C VAL A 107 3.26 -13.94 -2.37
N MET A 108 3.81 -14.82 -3.22
CA MET A 108 4.24 -14.45 -4.57
C MET A 108 3.91 -15.56 -5.54
N LEU A 109 2.89 -15.34 -6.36
CA LEU A 109 2.33 -16.29 -7.27
C LEU A 109 2.36 -15.78 -8.71
N PHE A 110 2.64 -16.66 -9.65
CA PHE A 110 2.46 -16.44 -11.07
C PHE A 110 1.61 -17.59 -11.64
N GLY A 111 0.36 -17.30 -11.98
CA GLY A 111 -0.64 -18.33 -12.23
C GLY A 111 -0.83 -19.21 -11.00
N ASP A 112 -0.71 -20.52 -11.18
CA ASP A 112 -0.88 -21.50 -10.09
C ASP A 112 0.45 -21.83 -9.38
N GLU A 113 1.56 -21.24 -9.79
CA GLU A 113 2.89 -21.55 -9.26
C GLU A 113 3.38 -20.51 -8.27
N VAL A 114 4.11 -20.96 -7.25
CA VAL A 114 4.85 -20.09 -6.33
C VAL A 114 6.18 -19.74 -6.99
N ILE A 115 6.48 -18.45 -7.06
CA ILE A 115 7.80 -17.98 -7.49
C ILE A 115 8.79 -18.21 -6.36
N ASP A 116 9.81 -19.04 -6.59
CA ASP A 116 10.84 -19.31 -5.58
C ASP A 116 11.78 -18.11 -5.43
N CYS A 117 11.60 -17.38 -4.36
CA CYS A 117 12.44 -16.22 -4.00
C CYS A 117 12.39 -15.95 -2.50
N GLU A 118 13.31 -15.12 -2.03
CA GLU A 118 13.32 -14.57 -0.69
C GLU A 118 13.41 -13.04 -0.77
N ILE A 119 12.38 -12.33 -0.27
CA ILE A 119 12.30 -10.87 -0.25
C ILE A 119 11.96 -10.42 1.17
N LEU A 120 12.61 -9.36 1.66
CA LEU A 120 12.47 -8.85 3.03
C LEU A 120 12.70 -9.95 4.09
N ALA A 121 13.62 -10.88 3.82
CA ALA A 121 13.93 -12.05 4.62
C ALA A 121 12.73 -12.99 4.86
N GLN A 122 11.78 -13.02 3.93
CA GLN A 122 10.69 -13.96 3.89
C GLN A 122 10.77 -14.80 2.62
N LYS A 123 10.76 -16.12 2.79
CA LYS A 123 10.65 -17.04 1.65
C LYS A 123 9.23 -16.93 1.07
N ALA A 124 9.13 -16.81 -0.24
CA ALA A 124 7.85 -16.76 -0.93
C ALA A 124 7.08 -18.07 -0.78
N GLY A 125 5.78 -17.95 -0.68
CA GLY A 125 4.84 -19.06 -0.55
C GLY A 125 3.46 -18.67 -1.06
N ARG A 126 2.46 -19.45 -0.66
CA ARG A 126 1.05 -19.20 -0.94
C ARG A 126 0.19 -19.06 0.31
N LEU A 127 0.82 -19.03 1.50
CA LEU A 127 0.12 -18.91 2.75
C LEU A 127 0.10 -17.47 3.20
N SER A 128 -1.10 -16.92 3.38
CA SER A 128 -1.38 -15.65 4.02
C SER A 128 -1.97 -15.89 5.41
N ARG A 129 -2.48 -14.85 6.05
CA ARG A 129 -3.18 -14.95 7.34
C ARG A 129 -4.55 -14.30 7.23
N GLY A 130 -5.51 -14.89 7.94
CA GLY A 130 -6.83 -14.34 8.15
C GLY A 130 -6.83 -13.31 9.28
N HIS A 131 -8.03 -12.85 9.60
CA HIS A 131 -8.26 -11.93 10.70
C HIS A 131 -7.87 -12.56 12.03
N ARG A 132 -7.12 -11.82 12.84
CA ARG A 132 -6.51 -12.28 14.09
C ARG A 132 -7.46 -12.99 15.05
N PHE A 133 -8.71 -12.53 15.15
CA PHE A 133 -9.71 -13.06 16.08
C PHE A 133 -10.77 -13.92 15.41
N HIS A 134 -11.19 -13.58 14.18
CA HIS A 134 -12.24 -14.29 13.47
C HIS A 134 -11.72 -15.51 12.72
N HIS A 135 -10.48 -15.44 12.23
CA HIS A 135 -9.82 -16.52 11.49
C HIS A 135 -8.31 -16.52 11.80
N PRO A 136 -7.89 -17.02 12.98
CA PRO A 136 -6.48 -16.98 13.41
C PRO A 136 -5.56 -17.87 12.57
N ASP A 137 -6.12 -18.76 11.76
CA ASP A 137 -5.39 -19.73 10.96
C ASP A 137 -4.78 -19.10 9.70
N GLN A 138 -3.92 -19.90 9.06
CA GLN A 138 -3.35 -19.52 7.77
C GLN A 138 -4.39 -19.67 6.65
N VAL A 139 -4.34 -18.74 5.69
CA VAL A 139 -5.18 -18.74 4.50
C VAL A 139 -4.33 -19.17 3.31
N ARG A 140 -4.72 -20.26 2.66
CA ARG A 140 -4.06 -20.76 1.46
C ARG A 140 -4.61 -20.01 0.23
N ILE A 141 -3.77 -19.20 -0.40
CA ILE A 141 -4.10 -18.56 -1.68
C ILE A 141 -3.84 -19.54 -2.81
N SER A 142 -4.89 -19.95 -3.50
CA SER A 142 -4.80 -20.94 -4.57
C SER A 142 -4.17 -20.35 -5.84
N LYS A 143 -4.63 -19.15 -6.23
CA LYS A 143 -4.15 -18.41 -7.41
C LYS A 143 -4.36 -16.91 -7.21
N PRO A 144 -3.66 -16.05 -7.95
CA PRO A 144 -3.81 -14.59 -7.82
C PRO A 144 -5.26 -14.08 -7.93
N SER A 145 -6.06 -14.66 -8.83
CA SER A 145 -7.45 -14.24 -9.07
C SER A 145 -8.41 -14.55 -7.91
N THR A 146 -8.07 -15.47 -7.00
CA THR A 146 -8.93 -15.77 -5.83
C THR A 146 -8.47 -15.05 -4.56
N TYR A 147 -7.38 -14.26 -4.64
CA TYR A 147 -6.75 -13.63 -3.47
C TYR A 147 -7.73 -12.82 -2.62
N LEU A 148 -8.54 -11.97 -3.24
CA LEU A 148 -9.50 -11.11 -2.52
C LEU A 148 -10.59 -11.94 -1.85
N GLU A 149 -11.10 -12.97 -2.51
CA GLU A 149 -12.16 -13.83 -1.97
C GLU A 149 -11.65 -14.78 -0.89
N ASP A 150 -10.45 -15.36 -1.08
CA ASP A 150 -9.81 -16.21 -0.07
C ASP A 150 -9.60 -15.42 1.24
N LEU A 151 -9.16 -14.16 1.16
CA LEU A 151 -8.98 -13.30 2.32
C LEU A 151 -10.31 -12.81 2.91
N ARG A 152 -11.29 -12.49 2.08
CA ARG A 152 -12.63 -12.11 2.54
C ARG A 152 -13.28 -13.23 3.37
N SER A 153 -13.17 -14.47 2.91
CA SER A 153 -13.65 -15.65 3.64
C SER A 153 -12.98 -15.83 5.00
N ALA A 154 -11.81 -15.22 5.18
CA ALA A 154 -11.05 -15.19 6.42
C ALA A 154 -11.14 -13.84 7.16
N TYR A 155 -12.20 -13.07 6.93
CA TYR A 155 -12.48 -11.77 7.56
C TYR A 155 -11.39 -10.72 7.31
N VAL A 156 -10.86 -10.67 6.09
CA VAL A 156 -9.91 -9.63 5.65
C VAL A 156 -10.38 -9.04 4.32
N LEU A 157 -10.81 -7.79 4.34
CA LEU A 157 -11.07 -7.02 3.13
C LEU A 157 -9.75 -6.41 2.64
N ALA A 158 -9.08 -7.09 1.71
CA ALA A 158 -7.76 -6.69 1.26
C ALA A 158 -7.77 -5.46 0.34
N ASP A 159 -8.86 -5.21 -0.38
CA ASP A 159 -9.04 -4.02 -1.21
C ASP A 159 -9.33 -2.79 -0.35
N LEU A 160 -8.42 -1.80 -0.42
CA LEU A 160 -8.54 -0.55 0.34
C LEU A 160 -9.74 0.30 -0.13
N ASN A 161 -10.01 0.32 -1.43
CA ASN A 161 -11.11 1.10 -1.99
C ASN A 161 -12.46 0.51 -1.55
N GLU A 162 -12.56 -0.80 -1.52
CA GLU A 162 -13.74 -1.48 -1.01
C GLU A 162 -13.97 -1.18 0.47
N ARG A 163 -12.93 -1.27 1.31
CA ARG A 163 -13.01 -0.91 2.73
C ARG A 163 -13.46 0.53 2.92
N ARG A 164 -12.87 1.45 2.16
CA ARG A 164 -13.22 2.87 2.19
C ARG A 164 -14.67 3.12 1.83
N ALA A 165 -15.16 2.50 0.75
CA ALA A 165 -16.55 2.61 0.31
C ALA A 165 -17.51 2.05 1.38
N LEU A 166 -17.21 0.89 1.94
CA LEU A 166 -18.01 0.26 2.99
C LEU A 166 -18.07 1.12 4.25
N ILE A 167 -16.94 1.64 4.72
CA ILE A 167 -16.90 2.52 5.91
C ILE A 167 -17.72 3.78 5.64
N SER A 168 -17.53 4.44 4.50
CA SER A 168 -18.25 5.66 4.15
C SER A 168 -19.75 5.45 4.10
N ALA A 169 -20.21 4.38 3.43
CA ALA A 169 -21.62 4.06 3.33
C ALA A 169 -22.22 3.75 4.71
N ARG A 170 -21.56 2.92 5.50
CA ARG A 170 -22.07 2.52 6.80
C ARG A 170 -22.07 3.66 7.83
N VAL A 171 -21.07 4.54 7.78
CA VAL A 171 -21.03 5.76 8.61
C VAL A 171 -22.19 6.70 8.26
N ALA A 172 -22.49 6.86 6.96
CA ALA A 172 -23.62 7.69 6.52
C ALA A 172 -24.97 7.12 6.98
N GLU A 173 -25.17 5.80 6.87
CA GLU A 173 -26.39 5.11 7.34
C GLU A 173 -26.58 5.30 8.84
N LEU A 174 -25.53 5.02 9.64
CA LEU A 174 -25.57 5.17 11.09
C LEU A 174 -25.82 6.63 11.51
N ALA A 175 -25.24 7.61 10.80
CA ALA A 175 -25.50 9.02 11.07
C ALA A 175 -26.97 9.39 10.80
N ALA A 176 -27.55 8.88 9.71
CA ALA A 176 -28.96 9.11 9.40
C ALA A 176 -29.89 8.47 10.45
N GLU A 177 -29.59 7.28 10.96
CA GLU A 177 -30.31 6.64 12.07
C GLU A 177 -30.30 7.53 13.34
N GLN A 178 -29.26 8.33 13.51
CA GLN A 178 -29.14 9.30 14.62
C GLN A 178 -29.71 10.69 14.28
N GLN A 179 -30.45 10.83 13.17
CA GLN A 179 -31.00 12.10 12.67
C GLN A 179 -29.91 13.17 12.44
N GLY A 180 -28.73 12.74 12.06
CA GLY A 180 -27.55 13.59 11.85
C GLY A 180 -26.85 13.30 10.53
N THR A 181 -25.77 14.05 10.32
CA THR A 181 -24.82 13.88 9.21
C THR A 181 -23.41 13.72 9.79
N ALA A 182 -22.67 12.75 9.30
CA ALA A 182 -21.29 12.54 9.72
C ALA A 182 -20.32 13.48 9.01
N ILE A 183 -19.34 14.00 9.75
CA ILE A 183 -18.18 14.71 9.20
C ILE A 183 -17.16 13.64 8.81
N VAL A 184 -16.94 13.46 7.52
CA VAL A 184 -16.05 12.41 6.95
C VAL A 184 -14.97 13.08 6.09
N PRO A 185 -13.92 13.68 6.71
CA PRO A 185 -12.77 14.18 5.94
C PRO A 185 -12.09 13.04 5.18
N ALA A 186 -11.62 13.32 3.97
CA ALA A 186 -11.04 12.31 3.10
C ALA A 186 -9.78 11.66 3.69
N ASP A 187 -8.93 12.45 4.32
CA ASP A 187 -7.71 12.02 5.00
C ASP A 187 -8.01 11.14 6.23
N LEU A 188 -9.01 11.50 7.02
CA LEU A 188 -9.47 10.68 8.14
C LEU A 188 -10.04 9.33 7.66
N LEU A 189 -10.86 9.36 6.60
CA LEU A 189 -11.39 8.13 6.01
C LEU A 189 -10.29 7.23 5.48
N ASP A 190 -9.28 7.78 4.82
CA ASP A 190 -8.13 7.05 4.30
C ASP A 190 -7.31 6.43 5.44
N GLU A 191 -7.07 7.19 6.51
CA GLU A 191 -6.37 6.69 7.68
C GLU A 191 -7.14 5.57 8.37
N VAL A 192 -8.42 5.76 8.68
CA VAL A 192 -9.26 4.74 9.31
C VAL A 192 -9.36 3.48 8.46
N SER A 193 -9.54 3.63 7.13
CA SER A 193 -9.57 2.50 6.21
C SER A 193 -8.25 1.71 6.18
N SER A 194 -7.13 2.39 6.46
CA SER A 194 -5.81 1.75 6.52
C SER A 194 -5.55 1.02 7.84
N LEU A 195 -6.24 1.40 8.92
CA LEU A 195 -6.07 0.83 10.26
C LEU A 195 -6.86 -0.46 10.51
N VAL A 196 -7.91 -0.71 9.71
CA VAL A 196 -8.82 -1.85 9.90
C VAL A 196 -8.80 -2.77 8.67
N GLU A 197 -8.96 -4.06 8.90
CA GLU A 197 -9.07 -5.06 7.83
C GLU A 197 -10.47 -5.67 7.75
N TRP A 198 -11.26 -5.55 8.83
CA TRP A 198 -12.68 -5.95 8.91
C TRP A 198 -13.48 -4.85 9.62
N PRO A 199 -13.88 -3.78 8.92
CA PRO A 199 -14.45 -2.59 9.52
C PRO A 199 -15.86 -2.83 10.06
N VAL A 200 -16.06 -2.46 11.32
CA VAL A 200 -17.36 -2.50 12.01
C VAL A 200 -17.62 -1.12 12.63
N PRO A 201 -18.29 -0.20 11.93
CA PRO A 201 -18.66 1.09 12.49
C PRO A 201 -19.71 0.96 13.59
N LEU A 202 -19.51 1.69 14.70
CA LEU A 202 -20.37 1.69 15.88
C LEU A 202 -20.64 3.12 16.34
N VAL A 203 -21.89 3.39 16.72
CA VAL A 203 -22.29 4.68 17.32
C VAL A 203 -21.98 4.66 18.79
N CYS A 204 -21.29 5.71 19.25
CA CYS A 204 -20.96 6.00 20.65
C CYS A 204 -21.50 7.36 21.04
N SER A 205 -21.59 7.64 22.33
CA SER A 205 -22.05 8.90 22.90
C SER A 205 -21.04 9.50 23.86
N PHE A 206 -21.24 10.77 24.16
CA PHE A 206 -20.55 11.46 25.24
C PHE A 206 -21.53 12.39 25.98
N GLU A 207 -21.13 12.90 27.13
CA GLU A 207 -22.02 13.71 27.96
C GLU A 207 -22.29 15.08 27.32
N GLU A 208 -23.56 15.48 27.24
CA GLU A 208 -24.02 16.76 26.66
C GLU A 208 -23.34 17.99 27.20
N ARG A 209 -22.90 17.97 28.47
CA ARG A 209 -22.18 19.07 29.10
C ARG A 209 -20.95 19.52 28.32
N PHE A 210 -20.30 18.63 27.59
CA PHE A 210 -19.13 18.97 26.77
C PHE A 210 -19.48 19.86 25.57
N LEU A 211 -20.76 19.91 25.15
CA LEU A 211 -21.21 20.78 24.06
C LEU A 211 -21.11 22.28 24.40
N GLU A 212 -20.84 22.65 25.69
CA GLU A 212 -20.50 24.02 26.08
C GLU A 212 -19.12 24.46 25.54
N VAL A 213 -18.24 23.53 25.22
CA VAL A 213 -16.95 23.78 24.58
C VAL A 213 -17.19 24.07 23.09
N PRO A 214 -16.47 25.00 22.46
CA PRO A 214 -16.58 25.26 21.05
C PRO A 214 -16.47 23.97 20.21
N GLN A 215 -17.46 23.73 19.35
CA GLN A 215 -17.53 22.47 18.58
C GLN A 215 -16.28 22.19 17.76
N GLY A 216 -15.58 23.23 17.24
CA GLY A 216 -14.33 23.05 16.50
C GLY A 216 -13.25 22.35 17.33
N ALA A 217 -13.11 22.72 18.61
CA ALA A 217 -12.15 22.09 19.51
C ALA A 217 -12.50 20.63 19.82
N LEU A 218 -13.79 20.32 20.01
CA LEU A 218 -14.25 18.95 20.23
C LEU A 218 -14.05 18.09 18.99
N ILE A 219 -14.40 18.60 17.79
CA ILE A 219 -14.23 17.89 16.52
C ILE A 219 -12.75 17.57 16.29
N THR A 220 -11.87 18.55 16.41
CA THR A 220 -10.42 18.36 16.28
C THR A 220 -9.91 17.28 17.25
N THR A 221 -10.30 17.38 18.52
CA THR A 221 -9.91 16.39 19.53
C THR A 221 -10.36 14.97 19.18
N MET A 222 -11.58 14.81 18.70
CA MET A 222 -12.12 13.50 18.35
C MET A 222 -11.56 12.95 17.03
N GLN A 223 -11.35 13.79 16.02
CA GLN A 223 -10.85 13.37 14.72
C GLN A 223 -9.34 13.13 14.73
N ASP A 224 -8.56 14.10 15.20
CA ASP A 224 -7.10 14.04 15.11
C ASP A 224 -6.49 13.01 16.08
N ASN A 225 -7.04 12.93 17.29
CA ASN A 225 -6.46 12.08 18.32
C ASN A 225 -7.11 10.70 18.41
N GLN A 226 -8.43 10.60 18.17
CA GLN A 226 -9.18 9.36 18.37
C GLN A 226 -9.66 8.70 17.08
N LYS A 227 -9.56 9.38 15.95
CA LYS A 227 -9.99 8.89 14.63
C LYS A 227 -11.50 8.57 14.57
N TYR A 228 -12.31 9.37 15.26
CA TYR A 228 -13.77 9.25 15.29
C TYR A 228 -14.43 10.15 14.25
N PHE A 229 -15.56 9.72 13.71
CA PHE A 229 -16.41 10.53 12.85
C PHE A 229 -17.47 11.24 13.71
N CYS A 230 -17.41 12.56 13.78
CA CYS A 230 -18.35 13.37 14.53
C CYS A 230 -19.67 13.53 13.77
N LEU A 231 -20.78 13.67 14.50
CA LEU A 231 -22.12 13.84 13.95
C LEU A 231 -22.62 15.27 14.16
N LEU A 232 -23.21 15.85 13.12
CA LEU A 232 -23.90 17.15 13.16
C LEU A 232 -25.40 16.97 12.99
N ASP A 233 -26.17 17.83 13.64
CA ASP A 233 -27.62 17.95 13.40
C ASP A 233 -27.94 18.67 12.08
N ALA A 234 -29.23 18.86 11.78
CA ALA A 234 -29.71 19.56 10.59
C ALA A 234 -29.33 21.05 10.54
N HIS A 235 -28.89 21.64 11.67
CA HIS A 235 -28.46 23.04 11.80
C HIS A 235 -26.93 23.17 11.82
N GLY A 236 -26.20 22.07 11.59
CA GLY A 236 -24.73 22.04 11.61
C GLY A 236 -24.12 22.10 13.02
N LYS A 237 -24.89 21.82 14.06
CA LYS A 237 -24.39 21.74 15.44
C LYS A 237 -23.95 20.33 15.76
N LEU A 238 -22.89 20.22 16.54
CA LEU A 238 -22.35 18.95 17.00
C LEU A 238 -23.38 18.21 17.88
N LEU A 239 -23.68 16.98 17.51
CA LEU A 239 -24.44 16.05 18.35
C LEU A 239 -23.51 15.43 19.42
N PRO A 240 -24.04 15.06 20.61
CA PRO A 240 -23.23 14.37 21.63
C PRO A 240 -23.02 12.90 21.28
N ARG A 241 -22.66 12.64 20.03
CA ARG A 241 -22.48 11.32 19.44
C ARG A 241 -21.35 11.34 18.42
N PHE A 242 -20.70 10.19 18.28
CA PHE A 242 -19.65 9.96 17.29
C PHE A 242 -19.69 8.51 16.79
N ILE A 243 -19.05 8.26 15.68
CA ILE A 243 -18.91 6.91 15.13
C ILE A 243 -17.43 6.51 15.20
N THR A 244 -17.16 5.37 15.84
CA THR A 244 -15.88 4.67 15.81
C THR A 244 -15.94 3.52 14.82
N VAL A 245 -14.78 3.09 14.29
CA VAL A 245 -14.69 1.92 13.43
C VAL A 245 -13.84 0.86 14.15
N ALA A 246 -14.49 -0.17 14.65
CA ALA A 246 -13.80 -1.32 15.22
C ALA A 246 -13.25 -2.22 14.11
N ASN A 247 -12.17 -2.95 14.42
CA ASN A 247 -11.62 -3.99 13.53
C ASN A 247 -12.07 -5.39 13.94
N VAL A 248 -13.23 -5.51 14.54
CA VAL A 248 -13.75 -6.81 15.02
C VAL A 248 -15.27 -6.76 15.10
N GLU A 249 -15.91 -7.81 14.62
CA GLU A 249 -17.32 -8.07 14.85
C GLU A 249 -17.45 -8.74 16.22
N SER A 250 -17.76 -7.92 17.24
CA SER A 250 -17.82 -8.39 18.61
C SER A 250 -19.11 -9.15 18.90
N LYS A 251 -19.03 -10.17 19.74
CA LYS A 251 -20.19 -10.84 20.32
C LYS A 251 -20.93 -9.94 21.33
N ASP A 252 -20.25 -8.93 21.85
CA ASP A 252 -20.82 -7.92 22.76
C ASP A 252 -20.34 -6.52 22.31
N PRO A 253 -21.01 -5.91 21.31
CA PRO A 253 -20.69 -4.57 20.83
C PRO A 253 -20.77 -3.50 21.91
N ALA A 254 -21.61 -3.67 22.95
CA ALA A 254 -21.79 -2.72 24.04
C ALA A 254 -20.49 -2.50 24.82
N GLN A 255 -19.63 -3.50 24.94
CA GLN A 255 -18.31 -3.37 25.58
C GLN A 255 -17.37 -2.49 24.77
N ILE A 256 -17.39 -2.62 23.43
CA ILE A 256 -16.59 -1.77 22.53
C ILE A 256 -17.06 -0.33 22.63
N ILE A 257 -18.39 -0.10 22.58
CA ILE A 257 -19.01 1.23 22.69
C ILE A 257 -18.61 1.87 24.04
N SER A 258 -18.85 1.17 25.16
CA SER A 258 -18.50 1.64 26.50
C SER A 258 -16.99 1.93 26.65
N GLY A 259 -16.12 1.12 26.02
CA GLY A 259 -14.68 1.34 26.00
C GLY A 259 -14.30 2.64 25.29
N ASN A 260 -14.89 2.93 24.14
CA ASN A 260 -14.64 4.15 23.37
C ASN A 260 -15.21 5.39 24.09
N GLU A 261 -16.42 5.31 24.67
CA GLU A 261 -17.02 6.37 25.46
C GLU A 261 -16.18 6.73 26.69
N LYS A 262 -15.66 5.73 27.40
CA LYS A 262 -14.72 5.93 28.51
C LYS A 262 -13.39 6.52 28.04
N GLY A 263 -12.91 6.14 26.85
CA GLY A 263 -11.65 6.61 26.28
C GLY A 263 -11.72 8.07 25.80
N VAL A 264 -12.85 8.53 25.26
CA VAL A 264 -13.01 9.92 24.79
C VAL A 264 -13.21 10.90 25.94
N ARG A 265 -13.86 10.49 27.02
CA ARG A 265 -14.21 11.36 28.17
C ARG A 265 -13.03 12.15 28.74
N PRO A 266 -11.86 11.56 29.05
CA PRO A 266 -10.73 12.34 29.54
C PRO A 266 -10.29 13.43 28.56
N ARG A 267 -10.30 13.15 27.26
CA ARG A 267 -9.92 14.11 26.21
C ARG A 267 -10.88 15.29 26.13
N LEU A 268 -12.18 15.03 26.23
CA LEU A 268 -13.20 16.08 26.27
C LEU A 268 -13.14 16.87 27.59
N THR A 269 -12.81 16.20 28.71
CA THR A 269 -12.59 16.86 30.00
C THR A 269 -11.38 17.81 29.94
N ASP A 270 -10.29 17.40 29.30
CA ASP A 270 -9.13 18.28 29.11
C ASP A 270 -9.51 19.49 28.25
N ALA A 271 -10.24 19.27 27.14
CA ALA A 271 -10.71 20.36 26.28
C ALA A 271 -11.63 21.35 27.06
N GLU A 272 -12.56 20.83 27.86
CA GLU A 272 -13.43 21.64 28.73
C GLU A 272 -12.60 22.45 29.74
N PHE A 273 -11.63 21.81 30.37
CA PHE A 273 -10.76 22.47 31.36
C PHE A 273 -9.97 23.62 30.71
N PHE A 274 -9.29 23.39 29.59
CA PHE A 274 -8.52 24.43 28.91
C PHE A 274 -9.41 25.56 28.43
N PHE A 275 -10.55 25.26 27.83
CA PHE A 275 -11.52 26.29 27.43
C PHE A 275 -11.99 27.16 28.59
N LYS A 276 -12.28 26.55 29.75
CA LYS A 276 -12.67 27.30 30.96
C LYS A 276 -11.52 28.12 31.54
N GLN A 277 -10.26 27.68 31.44
CA GLN A 277 -9.09 28.44 31.87
C GLN A 277 -8.84 29.65 30.96
N ASP A 278 -8.89 29.44 29.62
CA ASP A 278 -8.67 30.52 28.65
C ASP A 278 -9.69 31.66 28.81
N LYS A 279 -10.94 31.34 29.22
CA LYS A 279 -11.95 32.36 29.53
C LYS A 279 -11.64 33.26 30.75
N LYS A 280 -10.70 32.85 31.60
CA LYS A 280 -10.35 33.63 32.82
C LYS A 280 -9.35 34.75 32.57
N HIS A 281 -8.67 34.72 31.44
CA HIS A 281 -7.64 35.67 31.05
C HIS A 281 -8.01 36.34 29.74
N SER A 282 -7.84 37.66 29.64
CA SER A 282 -7.91 38.34 28.35
C SER A 282 -6.65 38.07 27.54
N LEU A 283 -6.74 38.23 26.23
CA LEU A 283 -5.60 38.08 25.30
C LEU A 283 -4.67 39.33 25.32
N GLU A 284 -4.81 40.23 26.26
CA GLU A 284 -3.91 41.38 26.46
C GLU A 284 -2.70 41.01 27.30
#